data_a4eeff50de54f2712814611134df072a
#
_entry.id   a4eeff50de54f2712814611134df072a
#
_cell.length_a   1.000
_cell.length_b   1.000
_cell.length_c   1.000
_cell.angle_alpha   90.00
_cell.angle_beta   90.00
_cell.angle_gamma   90.00
#
_symmetry.space_group_name_H-M   'P 1'
#
loop_
_entity.id
_entity.type
_entity.pdbx_description
1 polymer ?
#
loop_
_entity_poly.entity_id
_entity_poly.type
_entity_poly.pdbx_seq_one_letter_code
_entity_poly.pdbx_strand_id
1 'polypeptide(L)'
;MCSSDLEKKLVKVVEPITTIRLDTPAGLVIVDVKVKDGKALNVTLTNVPSFLLAKDQEVEVPGFGKLKYDIAYGGNFYAIVPIDRVGIEFKRENGAKFLDLGLRISDAINEQNRPVHPENPEIAICHHVDFIAPGKNNLHWKNAMAIHPGWFDRSPCGT
;
A
#
# COMPACT_ATOMS: atom_id res chain seq x y z
N MET A 1 8.88 -12.89 5.47
CA MET A 1 9.29 -12.56 6.84
C MET A 1 8.83 -13.65 7.82
N CYS A 2 7.55 -13.87 8.02
CA CYS A 2 7.06 -14.81 9.05
C CYS A 2 7.44 -16.30 8.88
N SER A 3 7.56 -16.80 7.64
CA SER A 3 8.10 -18.15 7.40
C SER A 3 9.57 -18.25 7.79
N SER A 4 10.37 -17.20 7.51
CA SER A 4 11.78 -17.18 7.88
C SER A 4 11.99 -17.07 9.40
N ASP A 5 11.09 -16.41 10.13
CA ASP A 5 11.16 -16.31 11.59
C ASP A 5 10.94 -17.69 12.22
N LEU A 6 10.04 -18.49 11.65
CA LEU A 6 9.82 -19.88 12.04
C LEU A 6 11.04 -20.75 11.74
N GLU A 7 11.53 -20.71 10.49
CA GLU A 7 12.66 -21.53 10.03
C GLU A 7 13.95 -21.20 10.77
N LYS A 8 14.15 -19.93 11.16
CA LYS A 8 15.26 -19.47 11.99
C LYS A 8 15.08 -19.68 13.49
N LYS A 9 13.94 -20.29 13.90
CA LYS A 9 13.59 -20.55 15.30
C LYS A 9 13.55 -19.28 16.18
N LEU A 10 13.18 -18.13 15.60
CA LEU A 10 13.01 -16.88 16.32
C LEU A 10 11.72 -16.86 17.13
N VAL A 11 10.77 -17.74 16.79
CA VAL A 11 9.49 -17.95 17.48
C VAL A 11 9.30 -19.40 17.85
N LYS A 12 8.59 -19.67 18.94
CA LYS A 12 8.24 -21.05 19.34
C LYS A 12 7.21 -21.61 18.34
N VAL A 13 7.60 -22.66 17.65
CA VAL A 13 6.73 -23.35 16.69
C VAL A 13 5.71 -24.20 17.41
N VAL A 14 4.44 -24.08 17.02
CA VAL A 14 3.30 -24.88 17.46
C VAL A 14 2.58 -25.42 16.22
N GLU A 15 2.35 -26.75 16.18
CA GLU A 15 1.57 -27.38 15.12
C GLU A 15 0.12 -27.61 15.57
N PRO A 16 -0.85 -27.55 14.68
CA PRO A 16 -0.75 -27.29 13.24
C PRO A 16 -0.71 -25.79 12.85
N ILE A 17 -0.89 -24.87 13.79
CA ILE A 17 -0.88 -23.43 13.55
C ILE A 17 -0.01 -22.73 14.59
N THR A 18 0.92 -21.94 14.10
CA THR A 18 1.69 -20.98 14.92
C THR A 18 1.17 -19.58 14.67
N THR A 19 0.62 -18.94 15.69
CA THR A 19 0.17 -17.53 15.63
C THR A 19 1.28 -16.62 16.10
N ILE A 20 1.65 -15.66 15.25
CA ILE A 20 2.64 -14.61 15.54
C ILE A 20 1.88 -13.27 15.63
N ARG A 21 2.18 -12.49 16.65
CA ARG A 21 1.65 -11.13 16.83
C ARG A 21 2.78 -10.16 16.60
N LEU A 22 2.62 -9.30 15.58
CA LEU A 22 3.61 -8.31 15.21
C LEU A 22 3.10 -6.94 15.65
N ASP A 23 3.86 -6.29 16.51
CA ASP A 23 3.66 -4.89 16.83
C ASP A 23 4.35 -4.06 15.74
N THR A 24 3.55 -3.32 14.99
CA THR A 24 4.00 -2.53 13.85
C THR A 24 3.63 -1.06 14.05
N PRO A 25 4.29 -0.12 13.34
CA PRO A 25 3.90 1.28 13.39
C PRO A 25 2.44 1.54 13.01
N ALA A 26 1.84 0.65 12.22
CA ALA A 26 0.44 0.72 11.82
C ALA A 26 -0.53 0.11 12.85
N GLY A 27 -0.02 -0.62 13.85
CA GLY A 27 -0.77 -1.35 14.86
C GLY A 27 -0.46 -2.84 14.89
N LEU A 28 -1.30 -3.60 15.59
CA LEU A 28 -1.13 -5.04 15.76
C LEU A 28 -1.51 -5.80 14.46
N VAL A 29 -0.55 -6.55 13.92
CA VAL A 29 -0.76 -7.46 12.81
C VAL A 29 -0.68 -8.91 13.32
N ILE A 30 -1.67 -9.73 12.99
CA ILE A 30 -1.72 -11.14 13.38
C ILE A 30 -1.36 -12.00 12.18
N VAL A 31 -0.46 -12.95 12.39
CA VAL A 31 0.01 -13.86 11.34
C VAL A 31 -0.16 -15.29 11.80
N ASP A 32 -1.01 -16.05 11.12
CA ASP A 32 -1.21 -17.47 11.33
C ASP A 32 -0.40 -18.27 10.30
N VAL A 33 0.53 -19.06 10.79
CA VAL A 33 1.38 -19.91 9.97
C VAL A 33 0.94 -21.37 10.14
N LYS A 34 0.47 -21.99 9.06
CA LYS A 34 0.25 -23.46 9.04
C LYS A 34 1.59 -24.15 9.02
N VAL A 35 1.80 -25.04 10.00
CA VAL A 35 3.06 -25.75 10.19
C VAL A 35 2.81 -27.27 10.10
N LYS A 36 3.71 -27.96 9.43
CA LYS A 36 3.78 -29.42 9.41
C LYS A 36 5.25 -29.86 9.36
N ASP A 37 5.61 -30.80 10.23
CA ASP A 37 6.98 -31.33 10.36
C ASP A 37 8.01 -30.20 10.55
N GLY A 38 7.64 -29.17 11.34
CA GLY A 38 8.49 -28.01 11.63
C GLY A 38 8.65 -27.03 10.48
N LYS A 39 7.93 -27.19 9.36
CA LYS A 39 8.02 -26.32 8.17
C LYS A 39 6.75 -25.53 7.97
N ALA A 40 6.92 -24.26 7.58
CA ALA A 40 5.81 -23.39 7.18
C ALA A 40 5.23 -23.84 5.83
N LEU A 41 3.93 -24.11 5.78
CA LEU A 41 3.21 -24.51 4.57
C LEU A 41 2.44 -23.35 3.96
N ASN A 42 1.86 -22.50 4.79
CA ASN A 42 1.02 -21.37 4.39
C ASN A 42 1.10 -20.30 5.46
N VAL A 43 0.99 -19.05 5.03
CA VAL A 43 0.98 -17.89 5.90
C VAL A 43 -0.27 -17.07 5.61
N THR A 44 -1.08 -16.83 6.63
CA THR A 44 -2.26 -15.96 6.56
C THR A 44 -2.00 -14.74 7.43
N LEU A 45 -2.10 -13.57 6.84
CA LEU A 45 -1.90 -12.29 7.52
C LEU A 45 -3.24 -11.60 7.72
N THR A 46 -3.55 -11.22 8.96
CA THR A 46 -4.65 -10.31 9.30
C THR A 46 -4.04 -8.96 9.57
N ASN A 47 -4.19 -8.06 8.60
CA ASN A 47 -3.65 -6.72 8.68
C ASN A 47 -4.50 -5.82 9.59
N VAL A 48 -4.00 -4.60 9.87
CA VAL A 48 -4.79 -3.55 10.52
C VAL A 48 -6.05 -3.21 9.71
N PRO A 49 -7.09 -2.64 10.33
CA PRO A 49 -8.29 -2.22 9.61
C PRO A 49 -7.96 -1.28 8.44
N SER A 50 -8.64 -1.50 7.30
CA SER A 50 -8.56 -0.62 6.15
C SER A 50 -9.82 0.22 6.03
N PHE A 51 -9.67 1.46 5.58
CA PHE A 51 -10.80 2.37 5.39
C PHE A 51 -10.52 3.41 4.30
N LEU A 52 -11.60 3.94 3.74
CA LEU A 52 -11.54 5.09 2.87
C LEU A 52 -11.58 6.36 3.74
N LEU A 53 -10.51 7.17 3.67
CA LEU A 53 -10.45 8.42 4.42
C LEU A 53 -11.27 9.52 3.73
N ALA A 54 -11.08 9.71 2.42
CA ALA A 54 -11.83 10.70 1.65
C ALA A 54 -11.86 10.36 0.16
N LYS A 55 -12.91 10.82 -0.54
CA LYS A 55 -13.07 10.72 -2.00
C LYS A 55 -12.95 12.07 -2.66
N ASP A 56 -12.58 12.04 -3.96
CA ASP A 56 -12.58 13.19 -4.86
C ASP A 56 -11.87 14.42 -4.29
N GLN A 57 -10.79 14.18 -3.56
CA GLN A 57 -9.92 15.25 -3.06
C GLN A 57 -9.20 15.90 -4.23
N GLU A 58 -8.92 17.19 -4.12
CA GLU A 58 -8.15 17.93 -5.14
C GLU A 58 -6.81 18.37 -4.57
N VAL A 59 -5.77 18.30 -5.39
CA VAL A 59 -4.44 18.78 -5.07
C VAL A 59 -3.83 19.48 -6.29
N GLU A 60 -3.08 20.54 -6.07
CA GLU A 60 -2.30 21.22 -7.12
C GLU A 60 -0.91 20.58 -7.20
N VAL A 61 -0.65 19.86 -8.29
CA VAL A 61 0.62 19.14 -8.47
C VAL A 61 1.57 19.98 -9.31
N PRO A 62 2.76 20.35 -8.80
CA PRO A 62 3.72 21.17 -9.54
C PRO A 62 4.06 20.59 -10.92
N GLY A 63 3.93 21.40 -11.97
CA GLY A 63 4.19 21.02 -13.35
C GLY A 63 3.16 20.06 -13.98
N PHE A 64 2.05 19.79 -13.27
CA PHE A 64 0.94 18.98 -13.80
C PHE A 64 -0.40 19.76 -13.72
N GLY A 65 -0.64 20.49 -12.62
CA GLY A 65 -1.88 21.21 -12.35
C GLY A 65 -2.80 20.47 -11.39
N LYS A 66 -4.09 20.80 -11.42
CA LYS A 66 -5.10 20.20 -10.52
C LYS A 66 -5.34 18.73 -10.82
N LEU A 67 -5.26 17.91 -9.78
CA LEU A 67 -5.50 16.49 -9.83
C LEU A 67 -6.55 16.08 -8.80
N LYS A 68 -7.51 15.23 -9.21
CA LYS A 68 -8.45 14.56 -8.29
C LYS A 68 -7.92 13.17 -7.93
N TYR A 69 -8.05 12.82 -6.64
CA TYR A 69 -7.65 11.53 -6.11
C TYR A 69 -8.55 11.10 -4.97
N ASP A 70 -8.57 9.81 -4.69
CA ASP A 70 -9.14 9.27 -3.46
C ASP A 70 -8.01 8.94 -2.50
N ILE A 71 -8.27 8.97 -1.19
CA ILE A 71 -7.29 8.59 -0.19
C ILE A 71 -7.85 7.53 0.74
N ALA A 72 -7.13 6.42 0.86
CA ALA A 72 -7.48 5.28 1.69
C ALA A 72 -6.32 4.91 2.61
N TYR A 73 -6.63 4.16 3.66
CA TYR A 73 -5.69 3.61 4.62
C TYR A 73 -5.78 2.08 4.65
N GLY A 74 -4.62 1.43 4.74
CA GLY A 74 -4.52 -0.01 4.90
C GLY A 74 -3.16 -0.40 5.52
N GLY A 75 -2.78 0.29 6.60
CA GLY A 75 -1.45 0.21 7.22
C GLY A 75 -0.53 1.35 6.81
N ASN A 76 -0.83 2.00 5.68
CA ASN A 76 -0.30 3.27 5.20
C ASN A 76 -1.41 4.05 4.54
N PHE A 77 -1.20 5.34 4.24
CA PHE A 77 -2.08 6.10 3.37
C PHE A 77 -1.69 5.93 1.91
N TYR A 78 -2.68 5.70 1.08
CA TYR A 78 -2.59 5.52 -0.37
C TYR A 78 -3.43 6.60 -1.06
N ALA A 79 -2.79 7.39 -1.91
CA ALA A 79 -3.51 8.23 -2.87
C ALA A 79 -3.85 7.36 -4.10
N ILE A 80 -5.11 7.16 -4.37
CA ILE A 80 -5.61 6.33 -5.47
C ILE A 80 -5.98 7.25 -6.63
N VAL A 81 -5.31 7.08 -7.75
CA VAL A 81 -5.45 7.94 -8.93
C VAL A 81 -5.86 7.11 -10.14
N PRO A 82 -7.11 7.23 -10.62
CA PRO A 82 -7.51 6.64 -11.89
C PRO A 82 -6.64 7.15 -13.06
N ILE A 83 -6.25 6.23 -13.95
CA ILE A 83 -5.30 6.50 -15.01
C ILE A 83 -5.79 7.55 -16.02
N ASP A 84 -7.09 7.64 -16.24
CA ASP A 84 -7.73 8.62 -17.13
C ASP A 84 -7.53 10.07 -16.65
N ARG A 85 -7.23 10.26 -15.36
CA ARG A 85 -6.96 11.58 -14.77
C ARG A 85 -5.56 12.11 -15.06
N VAL A 86 -4.63 11.26 -15.51
CA VAL A 86 -3.21 11.65 -15.68
C VAL A 86 -2.73 11.66 -17.13
N GLY A 87 -3.49 11.13 -18.07
CA GLY A 87 -3.15 11.18 -19.48
C GLY A 87 -1.90 10.38 -19.88
N ILE A 88 -1.41 9.49 -19.00
CA ILE A 88 -0.25 8.63 -19.26
C ILE A 88 -0.77 7.23 -19.62
N GLU A 89 -0.37 6.71 -20.77
CA GLU A 89 -0.76 5.37 -21.17
C GLU A 89 -0.19 4.32 -20.21
N PHE A 90 -1.04 3.38 -19.74
CA PHE A 90 -0.66 2.35 -18.79
C PHE A 90 0.20 1.26 -19.46
N LYS A 91 1.46 1.60 -19.67
CA LYS A 91 2.49 0.73 -20.26
C LYS A 91 3.75 0.73 -19.42
N ARG A 92 4.49 -0.38 -19.46
CA ARG A 92 5.73 -0.56 -18.71
C ARG A 92 6.79 0.51 -19.03
N GLU A 93 6.85 0.93 -20.28
CA GLU A 93 7.78 1.96 -20.78
C GLU A 93 7.55 3.33 -20.13
N ASN A 94 6.35 3.57 -19.63
CA ASN A 94 5.99 4.80 -18.93
C ASN A 94 6.23 4.73 -17.40
N GLY A 95 6.84 3.66 -16.90
CA GLY A 95 7.10 3.48 -15.45
C GLY A 95 7.82 4.67 -14.81
N ALA A 96 8.85 5.20 -15.47
CA ALA A 96 9.58 6.37 -14.97
C ALA A 96 8.69 7.63 -14.86
N LYS A 97 7.73 7.81 -15.79
CA LYS A 97 6.79 8.93 -15.74
C LYS A 97 5.78 8.78 -14.60
N PHE A 98 5.29 7.55 -14.37
CA PHE A 98 4.44 7.27 -13.22
C PHE A 98 5.16 7.50 -11.90
N LEU A 99 6.41 7.06 -11.80
CA LEU A 99 7.22 7.28 -10.61
C LEU A 99 7.41 8.77 -10.32
N ASP A 100 7.87 9.53 -11.30
CA ASP A 100 8.09 10.99 -11.17
C ASP A 100 6.79 11.71 -10.78
N LEU A 101 5.69 11.44 -11.50
CA LEU A 101 4.40 12.06 -11.19
C LEU A 101 3.88 11.64 -9.82
N GLY A 102 4.02 10.36 -9.45
CA GLY A 102 3.58 9.85 -8.15
C GLY A 102 4.32 10.49 -6.98
N LEU A 103 5.62 10.71 -7.08
CA LEU A 103 6.38 11.42 -6.04
C LEU A 103 5.91 12.88 -5.89
N ARG A 104 5.71 13.59 -7.01
CA ARG A 104 5.18 14.96 -6.98
C ARG A 104 3.76 15.03 -6.39
N ILE A 105 2.91 14.04 -6.68
CA ILE A 105 1.57 13.93 -6.09
C ILE A 105 1.68 13.71 -4.58
N SER A 106 2.52 12.75 -4.14
CA SER A 106 2.74 12.47 -2.73
C SER A 106 3.21 13.69 -1.96
N ASP A 107 4.20 14.42 -2.49
CA ASP A 107 4.72 15.64 -1.89
C ASP A 107 3.64 16.72 -1.80
N ALA A 108 2.90 16.95 -2.90
CA ALA A 108 1.83 17.94 -2.94
C ALA A 108 0.68 17.61 -1.95
N ILE A 109 0.30 16.34 -1.82
CA ILE A 109 -0.70 15.90 -0.83
C ILE A 109 -0.21 16.15 0.59
N ASN A 110 1.04 15.79 0.89
CA ASN A 110 1.60 15.98 2.23
C ASN A 110 1.76 17.47 2.61
N GLU A 111 1.93 18.34 1.63
CA GLU A 111 2.00 19.79 1.84
C GLU A 111 0.62 20.42 1.99
N GLN A 112 -0.34 20.09 1.11
CA GLN A 112 -1.62 20.78 0.98
C GLN A 112 -2.77 20.09 1.72
N ASN A 113 -2.79 18.76 1.75
CA ASN A 113 -3.92 17.93 2.22
C ASN A 113 -3.43 16.75 3.07
N ARG A 114 -2.46 16.98 3.94
CA ARG A 114 -1.84 15.93 4.74
C ARG A 114 -2.89 15.04 5.43
N PRO A 115 -2.91 13.74 5.15
CA PRO A 115 -3.83 12.83 5.81
C PRO A 115 -3.44 12.63 7.27
N VAL A 116 -4.43 12.39 8.12
CA VAL A 116 -4.22 12.05 9.53
C VAL A 116 -5.10 10.87 9.88
N HIS A 117 -4.52 9.84 10.48
CA HIS A 117 -5.27 8.68 10.93
C HIS A 117 -6.18 9.08 12.11
N PRO A 118 -7.49 8.71 12.08
CA PRO A 118 -8.46 9.20 13.05
C PRO A 118 -8.18 8.75 14.50
N GLU A 119 -7.57 7.59 14.69
CA GLU A 119 -7.28 7.01 16.00
C GLU A 119 -5.81 7.14 16.41
N ASN A 120 -4.90 7.38 15.46
CA ASN A 120 -3.47 7.54 15.74
C ASN A 120 -2.90 8.72 14.93
N PRO A 121 -2.93 9.95 15.48
CA PRO A 121 -2.46 11.15 14.79
C PRO A 121 -0.98 11.17 14.38
N GLU A 122 -0.16 10.27 14.92
CA GLU A 122 1.24 10.13 14.51
C GLU A 122 1.37 9.53 13.09
N ILE A 123 0.33 8.80 12.65
CA ILE A 123 0.24 8.32 11.27
C ILE A 123 -0.37 9.43 10.42
N ALA A 124 0.46 10.27 9.85
CA ALA A 124 0.04 11.50 9.18
C ALA A 124 0.85 11.80 7.92
N ILE A 125 1.09 10.76 7.09
CA ILE A 125 1.85 10.96 5.85
C ILE A 125 1.37 10.01 4.76
N CYS A 126 1.25 10.52 3.53
CA CYS A 126 0.97 9.74 2.33
C CYS A 126 2.29 9.42 1.63
N HIS A 127 2.72 8.15 1.66
CA HIS A 127 3.94 7.68 0.98
C HIS A 127 3.67 6.96 -0.33
N HIS A 128 2.43 6.57 -0.58
CA HIS A 128 2.06 5.70 -1.67
C HIS A 128 1.07 6.39 -2.60
N VAL A 129 1.38 6.38 -3.89
CA VAL A 129 0.45 6.83 -4.95
C VAL A 129 0.20 5.67 -5.89
N ASP A 130 -1.03 5.21 -5.94
CA ASP A 130 -1.46 4.06 -6.71
C ASP A 130 -2.24 4.51 -7.95
N PHE A 131 -1.62 4.37 -9.11
CA PHE A 131 -2.28 4.60 -10.39
C PHE A 131 -3.05 3.34 -10.78
N ILE A 132 -4.37 3.45 -10.88
CA ILE A 132 -5.23 2.32 -11.19
C ILE A 132 -5.83 2.41 -12.58
N ALA A 133 -5.91 1.27 -13.26
CA ALA A 133 -6.52 1.15 -14.57
C ALA A 133 -7.42 -0.09 -14.65
N PRO A 134 -8.50 -0.07 -15.45
CA PRO A 134 -9.29 -1.26 -15.72
C PRO A 134 -8.43 -2.37 -16.35
N GLY A 135 -8.67 -3.59 -15.92
CA GLY A 135 -8.07 -4.78 -16.51
C GLY A 135 -8.93 -5.39 -17.62
N LYS A 136 -8.77 -6.69 -17.84
CA LYS A 136 -9.46 -7.41 -18.92
C LYS A 136 -10.95 -7.64 -18.68
N ASN A 137 -11.40 -7.56 -17.43
CA ASN A 137 -12.79 -7.72 -17.04
C ASN A 137 -13.07 -6.90 -15.77
N ASN A 138 -14.31 -6.86 -15.32
CA ASN A 138 -14.76 -6.06 -14.16
C ASN A 138 -14.13 -6.46 -12.81
N LEU A 139 -13.44 -7.58 -12.74
CA LEU A 139 -12.80 -8.06 -11.51
C LEU A 139 -11.28 -7.82 -11.53
N HIS A 140 -10.72 -7.41 -12.67
CA HIS A 140 -9.29 -7.17 -12.82
C HIS A 140 -9.00 -5.69 -12.88
N TRP A 141 -8.12 -5.27 -12.00
CA TRP A 141 -7.51 -3.94 -12.01
C TRP A 141 -6.01 -4.08 -12.25
N LYS A 142 -5.44 -3.12 -12.91
CA LYS A 142 -3.99 -2.93 -13.01
C LYS A 142 -3.62 -1.82 -12.06
N ASN A 143 -2.51 -1.96 -11.37
CA ASN A 143 -1.95 -0.89 -10.58
C ASN A 143 -0.50 -0.59 -10.96
N ALA A 144 -0.10 0.62 -10.68
CA ALA A 144 1.27 1.08 -10.77
C ALA A 144 1.52 2.00 -9.58
N MET A 145 2.27 1.50 -8.61
CA MET A 145 2.45 2.18 -7.34
C MET A 145 3.80 2.85 -7.24
N ALA A 146 3.78 4.18 -7.12
CA ALA A 146 4.94 4.97 -6.79
C ALA A 146 5.06 5.11 -5.27
N ILE A 147 6.23 4.81 -4.73
CA ILE A 147 6.51 4.83 -3.30
C ILE A 147 7.68 5.77 -3.04
N HIS A 148 7.49 6.69 -2.09
CA HIS A 148 8.57 7.53 -1.59
C HIS A 148 9.67 6.65 -0.93
N PRO A 149 10.96 6.91 -1.11
CA PRO A 149 11.60 8.06 -1.78
C PRO A 149 11.85 7.93 -3.29
N GLY A 150 11.36 6.91 -3.96
CA GLY A 150 11.54 6.78 -5.40
C GLY A 150 11.55 5.33 -5.89
N TRP A 151 10.69 4.49 -5.33
CA TRP A 151 10.55 3.09 -5.70
C TRP A 151 9.24 2.84 -6.42
N PHE A 152 9.25 1.79 -7.24
CA PHE A 152 8.07 1.27 -7.90
C PHE A 152 7.76 -0.11 -7.33
N ASP A 153 6.62 -0.27 -6.68
CA ASP A 153 6.24 -1.57 -6.14
C ASP A 153 5.83 -2.52 -7.28
N ARG A 154 6.33 -3.74 -7.20
CA ARG A 154 6.07 -4.82 -8.16
C ARG A 154 5.06 -5.83 -7.62
N SER A 155 4.57 -5.61 -6.42
CA SER A 155 3.53 -6.40 -5.76
C SER A 155 2.18 -5.65 -5.76
N PRO A 156 1.06 -6.31 -5.41
CA PRO A 156 -0.19 -5.61 -5.16
C PRO A 156 -0.19 -4.83 -3.83
N CYS A 157 0.97 -4.65 -3.20
CA CYS A 157 1.19 -4.11 -1.86
C CYS A 157 0.56 -4.95 -0.73
N GLY A 158 0.55 -4.43 0.49
CA GLY A 158 0.06 -5.13 1.67
C GLY A 158 -1.44 -4.94 1.94
N THR A 159 -2.15 -4.35 1.00
CA THR A 159 -3.57 -3.99 1.19
C THR A 159 -4.45 -4.57 0.13
#